data_136cf06c6ff778a38e4a3da5a63806b5
#
_entry.id   136cf06c6ff778a38e4a3da5a63806b5
#
_cell.length_a   1.000
_cell.length_b   1.000
_cell.length_c   1.000
_cell.angle_alpha   90.00
_cell.angle_beta   90.00
_cell.angle_gamma   90.00
#
_symmetry.space_group_name_H-M   'P 1'
#
loop_
_entity.id
_entity.type
_entity.pdbx_description
1 polymer ?
#
loop_
_entity_poly.entity_id
_entity_poly.type
_entity_poly.pdbx_seq_one_letter_code
_entity_poly.pdbx_strand_id
1 'polypeptide(L)'
;MVDLKQYQNFDAMGLLSASINTIPGTSSHAEGTESPKSMAFVVYLGEGQEESQYLEMLSEGQENIIDVFKYYLDNQQQISLSHPKHRYEALVEFLESDNSDYSAALDKAFLISDRDNQSFKESQYDEMLEKCNNKDIVWIVSNPSFQLWLLFHFTDDIASLDLDIIDSCKKRIKKIESTIKGLSKNGYTHGNLNQSVFKPLIETAIKNSEPYCLSVEDLKKNIGTNFSVLVKYILGT
;
A
#
# COMPACT_ATOMS: atom_id res chain seq x y z
N MET A 1 -21.84 -4.88 10.92
CA MET A 1 -21.39 -3.49 11.09
C MET A 1 -20.01 -3.57 11.69
N VAL A 2 -19.01 -3.16 10.95
CA VAL A 2 -17.61 -3.22 11.38
C VAL A 2 -17.41 -2.07 12.36
N ASP A 3 -16.87 -2.33 13.55
CA ASP A 3 -16.62 -1.29 14.54
C ASP A 3 -15.32 -0.55 14.16
N LEU A 4 -15.48 0.61 13.54
CA LEU A 4 -14.38 1.47 13.10
C LEU A 4 -13.55 2.04 14.27
N LYS A 5 -14.02 1.97 15.51
CA LYS A 5 -13.24 2.40 16.68
C LYS A 5 -11.96 1.60 16.87
N GLN A 6 -11.85 0.42 16.25
CA GLN A 6 -10.62 -0.37 16.27
C GLN A 6 -9.49 0.26 15.45
N TYR A 7 -9.80 1.21 14.56
CA TYR A 7 -8.78 1.97 13.84
C TYR A 7 -7.99 2.94 14.71
N GLN A 8 -8.53 3.30 15.88
CA GLN A 8 -7.90 4.26 16.79
C GLN A 8 -6.72 3.70 17.60
N ASN A 9 -6.46 2.40 17.55
CA ASN A 9 -5.37 1.77 18.31
C ASN A 9 -4.01 1.82 17.61
N PHE A 10 -3.77 2.88 16.84
CA PHE A 10 -2.48 3.15 16.23
C PHE A 10 -1.48 3.85 17.15
N ASP A 11 -1.84 4.14 18.39
CA ASP A 11 -0.95 4.74 19.39
C ASP A 11 0.38 3.99 19.60
N ALA A 12 0.45 2.74 19.21
CA ALA A 12 1.70 1.98 19.23
C ALA A 12 2.76 2.54 18.25
N MET A 13 2.38 3.42 17.32
CA MET A 13 3.29 3.94 16.30
C MET A 13 3.49 5.46 16.34
N GLY A 14 2.77 6.17 17.20
CA GLY A 14 2.93 7.62 17.34
C GLY A 14 2.47 8.45 16.14
N LEU A 15 1.94 7.82 15.09
CA LEU A 15 1.60 8.50 13.85
C LEU A 15 0.25 9.22 13.91
N LEU A 16 -0.75 8.62 14.57
CA LEU A 16 -2.08 9.22 14.64
C LEU A 16 -2.18 10.41 15.59
N SER A 17 -1.45 10.38 16.70
CA SER A 17 -1.47 11.52 17.63
C SER A 17 -0.82 12.78 17.05
N ALA A 18 0.10 12.62 16.10
CA ALA A 18 0.69 13.73 15.38
C ALA A 18 -0.25 14.30 14.31
N SER A 19 -0.93 13.43 13.55
CA SER A 19 -1.82 13.85 12.45
C SER A 19 -3.07 14.58 12.93
N ILE A 20 -3.70 14.09 14.00
CA ILE A 20 -4.94 14.70 14.53
C ILE A 20 -4.68 16.09 15.11
N ASN A 21 -3.46 16.36 15.59
CA ASN A 21 -3.11 17.67 16.16
C ASN A 21 -2.56 18.66 15.13
N THR A 22 -2.35 18.25 13.88
CA THR A 22 -1.75 19.06 12.84
C THR A 22 -2.60 19.15 11.58
N ILE A 23 -3.95 19.14 11.72
CA ILE A 23 -4.84 19.42 10.60
C ILE A 23 -4.50 20.81 10.07
N PRO A 24 -4.04 20.93 8.81
CA PRO A 24 -3.84 22.22 8.19
C PRO A 24 -5.19 22.95 8.12
N GLY A 25 -5.37 23.98 8.92
CA GLY A 25 -6.61 24.76 8.99
C GLY A 25 -7.15 24.98 10.39
N THR A 26 -6.73 24.20 11.41
CA THR A 26 -7.07 24.45 12.81
C THR A 26 -5.96 25.10 13.61
N SER A 27 -4.72 25.11 13.12
CA SER A 27 -3.65 25.88 13.73
C SER A 27 -3.80 27.33 13.30
N SER A 28 -3.93 28.20 14.26
CA SER A 28 -3.91 29.64 14.19
C SER A 28 -3.12 30.15 12.98
N HIS A 29 -3.74 30.98 12.16
CA HIS A 29 -3.16 31.72 11.06
C HIS A 29 -1.74 32.21 11.35
N ALA A 30 -0.75 31.41 11.01
CA ALA A 30 0.57 31.91 10.74
C ALA A 30 0.53 32.41 9.29
N GLU A 31 0.79 33.67 9.09
CA GLU A 31 0.95 34.31 7.79
C GLU A 31 2.11 33.64 7.03
N GLY A 32 1.81 32.56 6.35
CA GLY A 32 2.70 31.85 5.45
C GLY A 32 1.88 31.39 4.27
N THR A 33 2.26 31.81 3.08
CA THR A 33 1.61 31.52 1.79
C THR A 33 1.81 30.10 1.29
N GLU A 34 2.01 29.13 2.18
CA GLU A 34 2.08 27.73 1.76
C GLU A 34 0.66 27.16 1.65
N SER A 35 0.32 26.70 0.46
CA SER A 35 -0.92 25.94 0.22
C SER A 35 -0.96 24.75 1.18
N PRO A 36 -2.12 24.44 1.77
CA PRO A 36 -2.26 23.25 2.61
C PRO A 36 -1.81 22.02 1.79
N LYS A 37 -0.91 21.23 2.36
CA LYS A 37 -0.46 20.01 1.73
C LYS A 37 -1.62 19.02 1.73
N SER A 38 -1.85 18.34 0.60
CA SER A 38 -2.82 17.27 0.55
C SER A 38 -2.37 16.11 1.44
N MET A 39 -3.31 15.50 2.14
CA MET A 39 -3.07 14.32 2.95
C MET A 39 -3.25 13.07 2.09
N ALA A 40 -2.43 12.04 2.28
CA ALA A 40 -2.63 10.75 1.65
C ALA A 40 -3.17 9.76 2.67
N PHE A 41 -4.35 9.23 2.42
CA PHE A 41 -4.86 8.10 3.20
C PHE A 41 -4.48 6.80 2.51
N VAL A 42 -3.66 6.01 3.19
CA VAL A 42 -3.29 4.67 2.73
C VAL A 42 -3.96 3.66 3.61
N VAL A 43 -4.90 2.93 3.07
CA VAL A 43 -5.52 1.82 3.80
C VAL A 43 -4.88 0.53 3.37
N TYR A 44 -4.28 -0.12 4.35
CA TYR A 44 -3.79 -1.46 4.19
C TYR A 44 -4.68 -2.41 5.01
N LEU A 45 -5.25 -3.37 4.32
CA LEU A 45 -6.09 -4.40 4.91
C LEU A 45 -5.52 -5.77 4.58
N GLY A 46 -4.85 -6.41 5.51
CA GLY A 46 -4.35 -7.75 5.31
C GLY A 46 -3.30 -8.18 6.32
N GLU A 47 -2.81 -9.39 6.16
CA GLU A 47 -1.80 -10.02 7.02
C GLU A 47 -0.37 -9.52 6.74
N GLY A 48 -0.18 -8.66 5.74
CA GLY A 48 1.13 -8.23 5.25
C GLY A 48 1.83 -7.30 6.21
N GLN A 49 2.66 -7.88 7.05
CA GLN A 49 3.55 -7.12 7.93
C GLN A 49 4.57 -6.31 7.14
N GLU A 50 4.93 -6.78 5.94
CA GLU A 50 5.95 -6.17 5.10
C GLU A 50 5.50 -4.84 4.52
N GLU A 51 4.29 -4.76 3.98
CA GLU A 51 3.71 -3.53 3.46
C GLU A 51 3.58 -2.49 4.55
N SER A 52 3.13 -2.94 5.72
CA SER A 52 3.01 -2.09 6.89
C SER A 52 4.34 -1.48 7.31
N GLN A 53 5.39 -2.32 7.44
CA GLN A 53 6.74 -1.85 7.79
C GLN A 53 7.31 -0.94 6.71
N TYR A 54 7.00 -1.21 5.44
CA TYR A 54 7.44 -0.40 4.32
C TYR A 54 6.79 0.99 4.33
N LEU A 55 5.49 1.05 4.56
CA LEU A 55 4.76 2.32 4.66
C LEU A 55 5.19 3.15 5.89
N GLU A 56 5.45 2.49 7.01
CA GLU A 56 6.06 3.14 8.18
C GLU A 56 7.41 3.78 7.83
N MET A 57 8.26 3.04 7.13
CA MET A 57 9.56 3.54 6.67
C MET A 57 9.42 4.75 5.74
N LEU A 58 8.42 4.77 4.86
CA LEU A 58 8.15 5.88 3.95
C LEU A 58 7.61 7.11 4.69
N SER A 59 6.78 6.92 5.69
CA SER A 59 6.15 8.01 6.45
C SER A 59 7.10 8.65 7.47
N GLU A 60 8.21 8.01 7.79
CA GLU A 60 9.20 8.54 8.72
C GLU A 60 9.79 9.87 8.23
N GLY A 61 9.51 10.97 8.94
CA GLY A 61 9.89 12.32 8.56
C GLY A 61 8.90 13.04 7.64
N GLN A 62 7.75 12.41 7.34
CA GLN A 62 6.66 13.00 6.53
C GLN A 62 5.41 13.28 7.39
N GLU A 63 5.60 13.66 8.63
CA GLU A 63 4.62 13.69 9.72
C GLU A 63 3.35 14.49 9.45
N ASN A 64 3.30 15.27 8.39
CA ASN A 64 2.16 16.13 8.06
C ASN A 64 1.42 15.70 6.78
N ILE A 65 1.72 14.53 6.20
CA ILE A 65 1.30 14.24 4.85
C ILE A 65 0.57 12.90 4.74
N ILE A 66 0.81 11.93 5.66
CA ILE A 66 0.34 10.56 5.44
C ILE A 66 -0.23 9.98 6.71
N ASP A 67 -1.49 9.59 6.61
CA ASP A 67 -2.11 8.70 7.57
C ASP A 67 -2.18 7.29 6.97
N VAL A 68 -1.50 6.35 7.61
CA VAL A 68 -1.53 4.94 7.24
C VAL A 68 -2.49 4.22 8.17
N PHE A 69 -3.63 3.82 7.63
CA PHE A 69 -4.61 3.05 8.39
C PHE A 69 -4.36 1.56 8.19
N LYS A 70 -4.05 0.87 9.27
CA LYS A 70 -3.99 -0.59 9.31
C LYS A 70 -5.28 -1.12 9.88
N TYR A 71 -5.92 -2.01 9.17
CA TYR A 71 -7.07 -2.70 9.69
C TYR A 71 -6.63 -4.01 10.35
N TYR A 72 -6.66 -4.05 11.66
CA TYR A 72 -6.49 -5.29 12.39
C TYR A 72 -7.85 -5.93 12.60
N LEU A 73 -7.99 -7.14 12.08
CA LEU A 73 -9.17 -7.94 12.29
C LEU A 73 -9.07 -8.71 13.59
N ASP A 74 -10.16 -8.70 14.33
CA ASP A 74 -10.42 -9.73 15.32
C ASP A 74 -10.33 -11.12 14.66
N ASN A 75 -9.71 -12.07 15.34
CA ASN A 75 -9.42 -13.43 14.82
C ASN A 75 -10.66 -14.16 14.26
N GLN A 76 -11.88 -13.72 14.58
CA GLN A 76 -13.12 -14.28 14.04
C GLN A 76 -13.54 -13.64 12.70
N GLN A 77 -13.03 -12.48 12.36
CA GLN A 77 -13.37 -11.73 11.12
C GLN A 77 -12.32 -11.85 10.03
N GLN A 78 -11.15 -12.42 10.31
CA GLN A 78 -10.03 -12.53 9.38
C GLN A 78 -10.39 -13.16 8.02
N ILE A 79 -11.27 -14.15 8.00
CA ILE A 79 -11.65 -14.89 6.78
C ILE A 79 -12.45 -14.02 5.81
N SER A 80 -13.24 -13.05 6.30
CA SER A 80 -14.12 -12.25 5.44
C SER A 80 -13.42 -11.08 4.76
N LEU A 81 -12.29 -10.61 5.27
CA LEU A 81 -11.60 -9.43 4.78
C LEU A 81 -10.33 -9.71 3.95
N SER A 82 -9.98 -10.97 3.74
CA SER A 82 -8.93 -11.34 2.78
C SER A 82 -9.28 -10.94 1.34
N HIS A 83 -10.58 -10.76 1.04
CA HIS A 83 -11.03 -10.40 -0.28
C HIS A 83 -10.98 -8.87 -0.50
N PRO A 84 -10.40 -8.38 -1.62
CA PRO A 84 -10.27 -6.94 -1.92
C PRO A 84 -11.58 -6.15 -1.81
N LYS A 85 -12.72 -6.75 -2.15
CA LYS A 85 -14.03 -6.13 -2.01
C LYS A 85 -14.34 -5.67 -0.58
N HIS A 86 -14.06 -6.51 0.40
CA HIS A 86 -14.32 -6.15 1.81
C HIS A 86 -13.37 -5.05 2.29
N ARG A 87 -12.14 -5.06 1.77
CA ARG A 87 -11.17 -3.98 2.05
C ARG A 87 -11.67 -2.66 1.49
N TYR A 88 -12.17 -2.67 0.26
CA TYR A 88 -12.77 -1.50 -0.35
C TYR A 88 -13.98 -1.00 0.44
N GLU A 89 -14.89 -1.89 0.84
CA GLU A 89 -16.08 -1.54 1.61
C GLU A 89 -15.69 -0.90 2.95
N ALA A 90 -14.70 -1.46 3.65
CA ALA A 90 -14.17 -0.90 4.88
C ALA A 90 -13.49 0.47 4.68
N LEU A 91 -12.73 0.64 3.59
CA LEU A 91 -12.15 1.93 3.24
C LEU A 91 -13.23 2.98 3.01
N VAL A 92 -14.23 2.68 2.18
CA VAL A 92 -15.32 3.62 1.89
C VAL A 92 -16.10 3.97 3.16
N GLU A 93 -16.44 2.97 3.99
CA GLU A 93 -17.11 3.20 5.28
C GLU A 93 -16.28 4.13 6.18
N PHE A 94 -14.96 3.96 6.21
CA PHE A 94 -14.06 4.84 6.96
C PHE A 94 -14.07 6.26 6.36
N LEU A 95 -13.86 6.41 5.06
CA LEU A 95 -13.78 7.72 4.40
C LEU A 95 -15.07 8.53 4.54
N GLU A 96 -16.23 7.86 4.62
CA GLU A 96 -17.56 8.45 4.76
C GLU A 96 -18.02 8.58 6.24
N SER A 97 -17.21 8.13 7.20
CA SER A 97 -17.58 8.19 8.61
C SER A 97 -17.39 9.59 9.20
N ASP A 98 -18.21 9.91 10.20
CA ASP A 98 -18.09 11.16 10.99
C ASP A 98 -16.76 11.25 11.78
N ASN A 99 -16.02 10.15 11.87
CA ASN A 99 -14.74 10.07 12.58
C ASN A 99 -13.53 10.24 11.61
N SER A 100 -13.80 10.46 10.33
CA SER A 100 -12.76 10.68 9.32
C SER A 100 -12.64 12.16 9.00
N ASP A 101 -11.43 12.68 9.08
CA ASP A 101 -11.10 14.02 8.60
C ASP A 101 -10.81 14.06 7.08
N TYR A 102 -11.11 12.97 6.37
CA TYR A 102 -10.89 12.86 4.93
C TYR A 102 -11.70 13.89 4.14
N SER A 103 -11.03 14.62 3.27
CA SER A 103 -11.62 15.54 2.34
C SER A 103 -11.23 15.19 0.91
N ALA A 104 -12.17 14.69 0.13
CA ALA A 104 -11.92 14.32 -1.28
C ALA A 104 -11.38 15.47 -2.15
N ALA A 105 -11.54 16.73 -1.73
CA ALA A 105 -11.00 17.89 -2.43
C ALA A 105 -9.50 18.12 -2.17
N LEU A 106 -8.97 17.60 -1.06
CA LEU A 106 -7.60 17.82 -0.59
C LEU A 106 -6.77 16.55 -0.51
N ASP A 107 -7.43 15.41 -0.28
CA ASP A 107 -6.79 14.16 0.08
C ASP A 107 -6.91 13.12 -1.04
N LYS A 108 -6.03 12.13 -1.04
CA LYS A 108 -6.09 10.96 -1.90
C LYS A 108 -6.22 9.68 -1.07
N ALA A 109 -7.15 8.84 -1.46
CA ALA A 109 -7.33 7.52 -0.86
C ALA A 109 -6.67 6.46 -1.73
N PHE A 110 -5.95 5.56 -1.09
CA PHE A 110 -5.28 4.43 -1.75
C PHE A 110 -5.78 3.12 -1.18
N LEU A 111 -6.01 2.15 -2.06
CA LEU A 111 -6.30 0.77 -1.69
C LEU A 111 -5.16 -0.11 -2.17
N ILE A 112 -4.52 -0.85 -1.27
CA ILE A 112 -3.41 -1.74 -1.63
C ILE A 112 -3.90 -3.18 -1.64
N SER A 113 -3.56 -3.94 -2.67
CA SER A 113 -3.87 -5.37 -2.73
C SER A 113 -2.90 -6.14 -3.61
N ASP A 114 -2.75 -7.41 -3.27
CA ASP A 114 -2.06 -8.37 -4.11
C ASP A 114 -3.01 -8.95 -5.17
N ARG A 115 -2.49 -9.23 -6.35
CA ARG A 115 -3.18 -9.99 -7.38
C ARG A 115 -2.96 -11.50 -7.15
N ASP A 116 -3.37 -11.97 -6.01
CA ASP A 116 -3.43 -13.38 -5.71
C ASP A 116 -4.58 -14.03 -6.50
N ASN A 117 -4.25 -14.86 -7.48
CA ASN A 117 -5.23 -15.53 -8.35
C ASN A 117 -6.07 -16.59 -7.63
N GLN A 118 -5.79 -16.92 -6.38
CA GLN A 118 -6.51 -17.98 -5.65
C GLN A 118 -7.80 -17.48 -5.03
N SER A 119 -7.79 -16.26 -4.52
CA SER A 119 -8.94 -15.65 -3.82
C SER A 119 -9.69 -14.62 -4.65
N PHE A 120 -9.14 -14.16 -5.78
CA PHE A 120 -9.64 -13.02 -6.53
C PHE A 120 -9.86 -13.32 -8.02
N LYS A 121 -11.11 -13.59 -8.39
CA LYS A 121 -11.50 -13.91 -9.77
C LYS A 121 -11.43 -12.68 -10.68
N GLU A 122 -11.24 -12.88 -11.99
CA GLU A 122 -11.17 -11.79 -12.97
C GLU A 122 -12.42 -10.88 -12.97
N SER A 123 -13.62 -11.48 -12.87
CA SER A 123 -14.87 -10.70 -12.82
C SER A 123 -14.95 -9.81 -11.57
N GLN A 124 -14.41 -10.26 -10.45
CA GLN A 124 -14.35 -9.48 -9.22
C GLN A 124 -13.31 -8.35 -9.33
N TYR A 125 -12.26 -8.58 -10.11
CA TYR A 125 -11.26 -7.55 -10.40
C TYR A 125 -11.87 -6.39 -11.19
N ASP A 126 -12.65 -6.68 -12.24
CA ASP A 126 -13.31 -5.65 -13.05
C ASP A 126 -14.33 -4.85 -12.21
N GLU A 127 -15.10 -5.53 -11.36
CA GLU A 127 -16.01 -4.87 -10.41
C GLU A 127 -15.26 -3.93 -9.45
N MET A 128 -14.11 -4.37 -8.96
CA MET A 128 -13.30 -3.55 -8.04
C MET A 128 -12.71 -2.33 -8.74
N LEU A 129 -12.21 -2.50 -9.95
CA LEU A 129 -11.68 -1.40 -10.74
C LEU A 129 -12.74 -0.32 -10.97
N GLU A 130 -13.94 -0.71 -11.37
CA GLU A 130 -15.06 0.21 -11.54
C GLU A 130 -15.42 0.93 -10.24
N LYS A 131 -15.46 0.21 -9.12
CA LYS A 131 -15.76 0.78 -7.80
C LYS A 131 -14.71 1.81 -7.35
N CYS A 132 -13.43 1.49 -7.52
CA CYS A 132 -12.35 2.41 -7.17
C CYS A 132 -12.42 3.68 -8.02
N ASN A 133 -12.62 3.55 -9.33
CA ASN A 133 -12.76 4.69 -10.25
C ASN A 133 -13.95 5.59 -9.87
N ASN A 134 -15.08 5.01 -9.50
CA ASN A 134 -16.29 5.76 -9.12
C ASN A 134 -16.14 6.57 -7.83
N LYS A 135 -15.18 6.22 -6.97
CA LYS A 135 -14.91 6.88 -5.68
C LYS A 135 -13.58 7.66 -5.66
N ASP A 136 -12.91 7.80 -6.80
CA ASP A 136 -11.56 8.40 -6.92
C ASP A 136 -10.54 7.76 -5.95
N ILE A 137 -10.67 6.46 -5.72
CA ILE A 137 -9.73 5.67 -4.93
C ILE A 137 -8.64 5.13 -5.84
N VAL A 138 -7.39 5.45 -5.55
CA VAL A 138 -6.25 4.94 -6.31
C VAL A 138 -5.98 3.49 -5.89
N TRP A 139 -6.23 2.55 -6.80
CA TRP A 139 -5.99 1.14 -6.51
C TRP A 139 -4.55 0.75 -6.84
N ILE A 140 -3.82 0.38 -5.82
CA ILE A 140 -2.43 -0.10 -5.91
C ILE A 140 -2.45 -1.62 -5.91
N VAL A 141 -1.94 -2.20 -7.00
CA VAL A 141 -1.94 -3.65 -7.22
C VAL A 141 -0.53 -4.14 -7.47
N SER A 142 -0.19 -5.27 -6.87
CA SER A 142 1.03 -6.02 -7.18
C SER A 142 0.68 -7.43 -7.66
N ASN A 143 1.19 -7.82 -8.83
CA ASN A 143 1.03 -9.15 -9.41
C ASN A 143 2.40 -9.83 -9.56
N PRO A 144 2.71 -10.89 -8.82
CA PRO A 144 1.79 -11.67 -7.98
C PRO A 144 1.52 -11.09 -6.60
N SER A 145 2.44 -10.30 -6.03
CA SER A 145 2.34 -9.80 -4.66
C SER A 145 3.30 -8.64 -4.40
N PHE A 146 3.15 -7.98 -3.25
CA PHE A 146 3.98 -6.87 -2.79
C PHE A 146 5.49 -7.18 -2.80
N GLN A 147 5.88 -8.44 -2.61
CA GLN A 147 7.28 -8.84 -2.67
C GLN A 147 7.93 -8.50 -4.02
N LEU A 148 7.15 -8.38 -5.11
CA LEU A 148 7.70 -7.91 -6.38
C LEU A 148 8.21 -6.46 -6.28
N TRP A 149 7.48 -5.58 -5.58
CA TRP A 149 7.95 -4.24 -5.28
C TRP A 149 9.25 -4.24 -4.47
N LEU A 150 9.34 -5.09 -3.46
CA LEU A 150 10.54 -5.22 -2.64
C LEU A 150 11.75 -5.70 -3.46
N LEU A 151 11.53 -6.55 -4.44
CA LEU A 151 12.59 -7.05 -5.32
C LEU A 151 13.22 -5.93 -6.16
N PHE A 152 12.43 -4.95 -6.61
CA PHE A 152 12.93 -3.81 -7.40
C PHE A 152 13.96 -2.95 -6.66
N HIS A 153 14.08 -3.03 -5.34
CA HIS A 153 15.16 -2.38 -4.61
C HIS A 153 16.55 -2.92 -4.99
N PHE A 154 16.62 -4.14 -5.50
CA PHE A 154 17.87 -4.86 -5.70
C PHE A 154 18.17 -5.18 -7.16
N THR A 155 17.18 -5.25 -8.04
CA THR A 155 17.36 -5.63 -9.44
C THR A 155 16.23 -5.12 -10.32
N ASP A 156 16.55 -4.83 -11.59
CA ASP A 156 15.63 -4.58 -12.69
C ASP A 156 15.44 -5.83 -13.58
N ASP A 157 16.27 -6.85 -13.39
CA ASP A 157 16.25 -8.09 -14.18
C ASP A 157 15.23 -9.10 -13.64
N ILE A 158 13.94 -8.75 -13.75
CA ILE A 158 12.85 -9.64 -13.39
C ILE A 158 12.66 -10.75 -14.44
N ALA A 159 13.04 -10.47 -15.69
CA ALA A 159 12.91 -11.42 -16.78
C ALA A 159 13.72 -12.71 -16.51
N SER A 160 14.90 -12.61 -15.89
CA SER A 160 15.73 -13.76 -15.56
C SER A 160 15.10 -14.72 -14.53
N LEU A 161 14.04 -14.30 -13.87
CA LEU A 161 13.34 -15.15 -12.90
C LEU A 161 12.32 -16.09 -13.55
N ASP A 162 12.04 -15.91 -14.84
CA ASP A 162 11.09 -16.73 -15.60
C ASP A 162 9.73 -16.88 -14.91
N LEU A 163 9.25 -15.81 -14.28
CA LEU A 163 8.03 -15.85 -13.46
C LEU A 163 6.79 -16.24 -14.27
N ASP A 164 6.76 -15.90 -15.56
CA ASP A 164 5.64 -16.16 -16.46
C ASP A 164 5.42 -17.65 -16.72
N ILE A 165 6.50 -18.45 -16.73
CA ILE A 165 6.42 -19.89 -16.95
C ILE A 165 6.08 -20.67 -15.68
N ILE A 166 6.11 -20.02 -14.51
CA ILE A 166 5.73 -20.65 -13.25
C ILE A 166 4.21 -20.69 -13.14
N ASP A 167 3.64 -21.88 -13.10
CA ASP A 167 2.21 -22.16 -13.12
C ASP A 167 1.43 -21.74 -11.86
N SER A 168 2.13 -21.51 -10.74
CA SER A 168 1.52 -21.27 -9.43
C SER A 168 1.95 -19.92 -8.85
N CYS A 169 0.99 -19.08 -8.49
CA CYS A 169 1.21 -17.82 -7.79
C CYS A 169 2.10 -18.01 -6.55
N LYS A 170 1.80 -19.02 -5.73
CA LYS A 170 2.60 -19.34 -4.54
C LYS A 170 4.06 -19.67 -4.86
N LYS A 171 4.32 -20.36 -5.97
CA LYS A 171 5.70 -20.65 -6.41
C LYS A 171 6.40 -19.38 -6.90
N ARG A 172 5.68 -18.50 -7.62
CA ARG A 172 6.20 -17.18 -8.03
C ARG A 172 6.62 -16.35 -6.84
N ILE A 173 5.75 -16.21 -5.85
CA ILE A 173 6.04 -15.49 -4.60
C ILE A 173 7.28 -16.06 -3.91
N LYS A 174 7.35 -17.38 -3.70
CA LYS A 174 8.53 -18.02 -3.09
C LYS A 174 9.82 -17.79 -3.88
N LYS A 175 9.76 -17.75 -5.21
CA LYS A 175 10.92 -17.46 -6.05
C LYS A 175 11.38 -16.00 -5.82
N ILE A 176 10.45 -15.06 -5.80
CA ILE A 176 10.73 -13.64 -5.52
C ILE A 176 11.36 -13.49 -4.12
N GLU A 177 10.73 -14.02 -3.08
CA GLU A 177 11.23 -13.96 -1.71
C GLU A 177 12.65 -14.53 -1.56
N SER A 178 12.90 -15.69 -2.19
CA SER A 178 14.23 -16.30 -2.14
C SER A 178 15.28 -15.42 -2.82
N THR A 179 14.91 -14.73 -3.89
CA THR A 179 15.78 -13.80 -4.60
C THR A 179 16.07 -12.56 -3.76
N ILE A 180 15.02 -11.95 -3.16
CA ILE A 180 15.20 -10.81 -2.24
C ILE A 180 16.14 -11.20 -1.10
N LYS A 181 15.92 -12.36 -0.48
CA LYS A 181 16.76 -12.85 0.61
C LYS A 181 18.23 -12.96 0.21
N GLY A 182 18.50 -13.47 -0.99
CA GLY A 182 19.86 -13.56 -1.54
C GLY A 182 20.50 -12.21 -1.78
N LEU A 183 19.77 -11.29 -2.41
CA LEU A 183 20.29 -9.97 -2.80
C LEU A 183 20.41 -9.01 -1.61
N SER A 184 19.48 -9.05 -0.67
CA SER A 184 19.45 -8.15 0.51
C SER A 184 20.48 -8.50 1.59
N LYS A 185 21.23 -9.59 1.44
CA LYS A 185 22.25 -10.03 2.42
C LYS A 185 21.71 -10.06 3.86
N ASN A 186 20.57 -10.72 4.06
CA ASN A 186 19.82 -10.82 5.32
C ASN A 186 19.02 -9.56 5.73
N GLY A 187 18.84 -8.60 4.83
CA GLY A 187 17.94 -7.46 5.05
C GLY A 187 16.45 -7.83 4.95
N TYR A 188 16.13 -9.04 4.51
CA TYR A 188 14.77 -9.54 4.32
C TYR A 188 14.57 -10.94 4.87
N THR A 189 13.52 -11.11 5.65
CA THR A 189 12.90 -12.41 5.94
C THR A 189 11.39 -12.25 5.82
N HIS A 190 10.66 -13.31 5.48
CA HIS A 190 9.21 -13.23 5.39
C HIS A 190 8.60 -12.60 6.65
N GLY A 191 7.79 -11.56 6.47
CA GLY A 191 7.18 -10.78 7.55
C GLY A 191 8.10 -9.76 8.23
N ASN A 192 9.35 -9.59 7.78
CA ASN A 192 10.26 -8.63 8.40
C ASN A 192 11.20 -7.95 7.41
N LEU A 193 11.16 -6.61 7.37
CA LEU A 193 12.00 -5.75 6.56
C LEU A 193 13.03 -5.02 7.42
N ASN A 194 14.31 -5.13 7.06
CA ASN A 194 15.31 -4.25 7.62
C ASN A 194 15.27 -2.89 6.92
N GLN A 195 14.63 -1.92 7.53
CA GLN A 195 14.43 -0.58 6.95
C GLN A 195 15.75 0.07 6.53
N SER A 196 16.86 -0.14 7.27
CA SER A 196 18.16 0.44 6.93
C SER A 196 18.74 -0.10 5.61
N VAL A 197 18.25 -1.26 5.13
CA VAL A 197 18.64 -1.85 3.85
C VAL A 197 17.75 -1.33 2.72
N PHE A 198 16.45 -1.18 2.96
CA PHE A 198 15.49 -0.80 1.91
C PHE A 198 15.40 0.72 1.70
N LYS A 199 15.40 1.51 2.78
CA LYS A 199 15.22 2.97 2.72
C LYS A 199 16.20 3.67 1.75
N PRO A 200 17.51 3.37 1.73
CA PRO A 200 18.43 3.99 0.79
C PRO A 200 18.21 3.62 -0.68
N LEU A 201 17.43 2.56 -0.94
CA LEU A 201 17.20 2.01 -2.28
C LEU A 201 15.84 2.36 -2.87
N ILE A 202 15.06 3.24 -2.24
CA ILE A 202 13.70 3.60 -2.71
C ILE A 202 13.74 4.17 -4.13
N GLU A 203 14.64 5.10 -4.43
CA GLU A 203 14.78 5.66 -5.78
C GLU A 203 15.19 4.59 -6.81
N THR A 204 16.05 3.65 -6.39
CA THR A 204 16.41 2.49 -7.22
C THR A 204 15.19 1.64 -7.52
N ALA A 205 14.34 1.38 -6.52
CA ALA A 205 13.11 0.61 -6.71
C ALA A 205 12.13 1.31 -7.65
N ILE A 206 11.97 2.63 -7.52
CA ILE A 206 11.15 3.43 -8.45
C ILE A 206 11.64 3.25 -9.88
N LYS A 207 12.95 3.43 -10.12
CA LYS A 207 13.56 3.31 -11.44
C LYS A 207 13.43 1.88 -11.99
N ASN A 208 13.78 0.88 -11.21
CA ASN A 208 13.78 -0.52 -11.64
C ASN A 208 12.35 -1.02 -11.93
N SER A 209 11.34 -0.46 -11.26
CA SER A 209 9.94 -0.84 -11.47
C SER A 209 9.31 -0.20 -12.72
N GLU A 210 9.92 0.82 -13.34
CA GLU A 210 9.31 1.54 -14.46
C GLU A 210 8.82 0.64 -15.61
N PRO A 211 9.58 -0.36 -16.09
CA PRO A 211 9.10 -1.25 -17.15
C PRO A 211 7.93 -2.15 -16.72
N TYR A 212 7.71 -2.30 -15.43
CA TYR A 212 6.70 -3.16 -14.81
C TYR A 212 5.60 -2.35 -14.09
N CYS A 213 5.65 -1.02 -14.20
CA CYS A 213 4.61 -0.12 -13.69
C CYS A 213 3.47 -0.05 -14.69
N LEU A 214 2.57 -1.02 -14.59
CA LEU A 214 1.47 -1.23 -15.53
C LEU A 214 0.18 -0.55 -15.02
N SER A 215 -0.77 -0.36 -15.94
CA SER A 215 -2.13 0.03 -15.56
C SER A 215 -2.78 -1.04 -14.68
N VAL A 216 -3.77 -0.65 -13.89
CA VAL A 216 -4.50 -1.61 -13.05
C VAL A 216 -5.15 -2.69 -13.92
N GLU A 217 -5.65 -2.34 -15.11
CA GLU A 217 -6.22 -3.25 -16.09
C GLU A 217 -5.21 -4.32 -16.54
N ASP A 218 -3.98 -3.90 -16.83
CA ASP A 218 -2.92 -4.79 -17.28
C ASP A 218 -2.42 -5.70 -16.16
N LEU A 219 -2.35 -5.19 -14.94
CA LEU A 219 -1.95 -5.95 -13.74
C LEU A 219 -2.90 -7.10 -13.42
N LYS A 220 -4.11 -7.09 -13.95
CA LYS A 220 -5.04 -8.21 -13.88
C LYS A 220 -4.42 -9.52 -14.36
N LYS A 221 -3.57 -9.46 -15.39
CA LYS A 221 -2.98 -10.64 -16.07
C LYS A 221 -1.47 -10.66 -16.10
N ASN A 222 -0.83 -9.50 -16.14
CA ASN A 222 0.61 -9.37 -16.34
C ASN A 222 1.34 -9.19 -15.01
N ILE A 223 2.54 -9.74 -14.93
CA ILE A 223 3.43 -9.53 -13.79
C ILE A 223 3.88 -8.07 -13.78
N GLY A 224 3.71 -7.41 -12.65
CA GLY A 224 4.05 -6.01 -12.47
C GLY A 224 3.46 -5.42 -11.20
N THR A 225 3.67 -4.14 -10.99
CA THR A 225 3.10 -3.40 -9.87
C THR A 225 3.03 -1.91 -10.18
N ASN A 226 2.00 -1.24 -9.72
CA ASN A 226 1.92 0.22 -9.74
C ASN A 226 2.25 0.85 -8.37
N PHE A 227 2.92 0.13 -7.50
CA PHE A 227 3.26 0.61 -6.16
C PHE A 227 4.12 1.89 -6.17
N SER A 228 4.94 2.07 -7.21
CA SER A 228 5.72 3.30 -7.41
C SER A 228 4.86 4.56 -7.49
N VAL A 229 3.60 4.46 -7.92
CA VAL A 229 2.65 5.59 -7.95
C VAL A 229 2.39 6.11 -6.53
N LEU A 230 2.14 5.19 -5.58
CA LEU A 230 1.97 5.55 -4.18
C LEU A 230 3.26 6.14 -3.59
N VAL A 231 4.40 5.50 -3.84
CA VAL A 231 5.69 5.97 -3.31
C VAL A 231 6.01 7.37 -3.82
N LYS A 232 5.85 7.62 -5.11
CA LYS A 232 6.06 8.96 -5.70
C LYS A 232 5.12 10.00 -5.09
N TYR A 233 3.85 9.64 -4.89
CA TYR A 233 2.89 10.54 -4.25
C TYR A 233 3.33 10.91 -2.82
N ILE A 234 3.76 9.93 -2.03
CA ILE A 234 4.26 10.13 -0.66
C ILE A 234 5.50 11.02 -0.64
N LEU A 235 6.44 10.79 -1.56
CA LEU A 235 7.69 11.56 -1.63
C LEU A 235 7.54 12.92 -2.31
N GLY A 236 6.40 13.22 -2.92
CA GLY A 236 6.16 14.46 -3.65
C GLY A 236 6.96 14.60 -4.95
N THR A 237 7.23 13.46 -5.63
CA THR A 237 8.07 13.37 -6.85
C THR A 237 7.30 12.90 -8.08
#